data_1c8d18152e700f4547930b54298c1b41
#
_entry.id   1c8d18152e700f4547930b54298c1b41
#
_cell.length_a   1.000
_cell.length_b   1.000
_cell.length_c   1.000
_cell.angle_alpha   90.00
_cell.angle_beta   90.00
_cell.angle_gamma   90.00
#
_symmetry.space_group_name_H-M   'P 1'
#
loop_
_entity.id
_entity.type
_entity.pdbx_description
1 polymer ?
#
loop_
_entity_poly.entity_id
_entity_poly.type
_entity_poly.pdbx_seq_one_letter_code
_entity_poly.pdbx_strand_id
1 'polypeptide(L)'
;MKAGDRLSKIGQGTLLVNGKGENLGDISVGDGVVVLNQQADEQGKKQAFNQLGIVSGRPTVKLESADQVNSNNIYFGFRGGRLDLNGHSLTFNRIQNTDEGAQIVNHNKDTAATVTLLGNAQIDNESKINQSKAAAFNGWFGETNTGLHNGRLDVVYRPAHADSVFLFSGGTNLNGNITQENGTLVLSGRPTPHAYNHQNRPALIGRPQGEVVIDDDWLNRTFKAKKFIINGGSAVVSRNVSAINGDWQLSNNANAALGVTDKQA
;
A
#
# COMPACT_ATOMS: atom_id res chain seq x y z
N MET A 1 14.55 -22.85 -2.63
CA MET A 1 13.70 -23.03 -1.44
C MET A 1 12.48 -23.86 -1.82
N LYS A 2 12.09 -24.75 -0.99
CA LYS A 2 10.91 -25.61 -1.16
C LYS A 2 9.68 -24.92 -0.52
N ALA A 3 8.50 -25.38 -0.87
CA ALA A 3 7.28 -24.95 -0.20
C ALA A 3 7.39 -25.21 1.31
N GLY A 4 7.02 -24.24 2.12
CA GLY A 4 7.14 -24.27 3.58
C GLY A 4 8.47 -23.79 4.15
N ASP A 5 9.52 -23.65 3.34
CA ASP A 5 10.75 -23.02 3.77
C ASP A 5 10.51 -21.52 4.07
N ARG A 6 11.17 -21.04 5.12
CA ARG A 6 11.05 -19.63 5.54
C ARG A 6 12.42 -19.02 5.74
N LEU A 7 12.56 -17.79 5.26
CA LEU A 7 13.73 -16.95 5.43
C LEU A 7 13.35 -15.67 6.16
N SER A 8 14.14 -15.27 7.14
CA SER A 8 14.02 -13.99 7.80
C SER A 8 15.21 -13.12 7.45
N LYS A 9 14.97 -11.96 6.86
CA LYS A 9 16.00 -10.95 6.60
C LYS A 9 16.04 -9.99 7.77
N ILE A 10 17.19 -9.95 8.43
CA ILE A 10 17.49 -9.03 9.53
C ILE A 10 18.78 -8.27 9.21
N GLY A 11 19.07 -7.25 9.99
CA GLY A 11 20.29 -6.43 9.79
C GLY A 11 20.17 -5.47 8.60
N GLN A 12 21.02 -4.45 8.61
CA GLN A 12 20.93 -3.32 7.69
C GLN A 12 21.53 -3.58 6.29
N GLY A 13 22.15 -4.73 6.09
CA GLY A 13 22.75 -5.08 4.80
C GLY A 13 21.73 -5.34 3.70
N THR A 14 22.24 -5.61 2.52
CA THR A 14 21.44 -5.91 1.32
C THR A 14 21.50 -7.39 1.00
N LEU A 15 20.33 -8.00 0.82
CA LEU A 15 20.16 -9.33 0.26
C LEU A 15 19.78 -9.20 -1.20
N LEU A 16 20.60 -9.74 -2.10
CA LEU A 16 20.27 -9.85 -3.52
C LEU A 16 19.77 -11.26 -3.80
N VAL A 17 18.55 -11.34 -4.33
CA VAL A 17 17.93 -12.59 -4.76
C VAL A 17 17.99 -12.65 -6.28
N ASN A 18 18.94 -13.41 -6.83
CA ASN A 18 19.23 -13.47 -8.26
C ASN A 18 19.51 -14.88 -8.77
N GLY A 19 19.01 -15.89 -8.09
CA GLY A 19 19.08 -17.25 -8.58
C GLY A 19 18.26 -17.47 -9.85
N LYS A 20 18.18 -18.71 -10.29
CA LYS A 20 17.43 -19.10 -11.50
C LYS A 20 16.25 -19.98 -11.11
N GLY A 21 15.09 -19.68 -11.68
CA GLY A 21 13.89 -20.48 -11.50
C GLY A 21 13.03 -20.06 -10.33
N GLU A 22 12.01 -20.82 -10.07
CA GLU A 22 10.98 -20.49 -9.07
C GLU A 22 11.39 -20.92 -7.66
N ASN A 23 11.31 -20.00 -6.70
CA ASN A 23 11.35 -20.31 -5.28
C ASN A 23 9.94 -20.41 -4.70
N LEU A 24 9.69 -21.49 -3.96
CA LEU A 24 8.39 -21.75 -3.33
C LEU A 24 8.36 -21.40 -1.84
N GLY A 25 9.47 -20.93 -1.31
CA GLY A 25 9.58 -20.51 0.09
C GLY A 25 9.11 -19.08 0.32
N ASP A 26 9.02 -18.73 1.59
CA ASP A 26 8.56 -17.41 2.05
C ASP A 26 9.73 -16.60 2.62
N ILE A 27 9.61 -15.28 2.56
CA ILE A 27 10.54 -14.37 3.23
C ILE A 27 9.78 -13.36 4.09
N SER A 28 10.31 -13.09 5.27
CA SER A 28 9.95 -11.94 6.11
C SER A 28 11.12 -11.00 6.21
N VAL A 29 10.92 -9.76 5.78
CA VAL A 29 11.95 -8.73 5.73
C VAL A 29 11.69 -7.73 6.86
N GLY A 30 12.60 -7.70 7.84
CA GLY A 30 12.48 -6.85 9.03
C GLY A 30 13.45 -5.69 9.08
N ASP A 31 14.49 -5.67 8.24
CA ASP A 31 15.47 -4.59 8.20
C ASP A 31 16.30 -4.63 6.91
N GLY A 32 16.97 -3.54 6.61
CA GLY A 32 17.87 -3.43 5.48
C GLY A 32 17.17 -3.41 4.13
N VAL A 33 17.80 -3.97 3.13
CA VAL A 33 17.32 -3.96 1.74
C VAL A 33 17.29 -5.39 1.19
N VAL A 34 16.20 -5.72 0.51
CA VAL A 34 16.09 -6.92 -0.31
C VAL A 34 15.84 -6.52 -1.75
N VAL A 35 16.68 -6.99 -2.65
CA VAL A 35 16.53 -6.79 -4.10
C VAL A 35 16.07 -8.09 -4.71
N LEU A 36 14.88 -8.09 -5.29
CA LEU A 36 14.28 -9.26 -5.93
C LEU A 36 14.59 -9.23 -7.43
N ASN A 37 15.51 -10.08 -7.86
CA ASN A 37 15.94 -10.21 -9.24
C ASN A 37 16.16 -11.67 -9.64
N GLN A 38 15.23 -12.52 -9.26
CA GLN A 38 15.25 -13.93 -9.65
C GLN A 38 15.16 -14.05 -11.16
N GLN A 39 15.97 -14.91 -11.74
CA GLN A 39 16.05 -15.11 -13.16
C GLN A 39 15.10 -16.22 -13.62
N ALA A 40 14.57 -16.08 -14.83
CA ALA A 40 13.68 -17.07 -15.40
C ALA A 40 14.42 -18.38 -15.71
N ASP A 41 13.74 -19.50 -15.43
CA ASP A 41 14.15 -20.81 -15.91
C ASP A 41 13.72 -21.03 -17.38
N GLU A 42 13.89 -22.25 -17.86
CA GLU A 42 13.54 -22.63 -19.23
C GLU A 42 12.03 -22.58 -19.51
N GLN A 43 11.20 -22.65 -18.45
CA GLN A 43 9.75 -22.48 -18.54
C GLN A 43 9.31 -21.02 -18.31
N GLY A 44 10.24 -20.10 -18.17
CA GLY A 44 9.98 -18.69 -17.91
C GLY A 44 9.59 -18.37 -16.46
N LYS A 45 9.74 -19.31 -15.52
CA LYS A 45 9.41 -19.10 -14.11
C LYS A 45 10.55 -18.39 -13.39
N LYS A 46 10.22 -17.29 -12.73
CA LYS A 46 11.17 -16.43 -12.04
C LYS A 46 10.68 -15.89 -10.70
N GLN A 47 9.72 -16.55 -10.07
CA GLN A 47 9.23 -16.16 -8.76
C GLN A 47 10.36 -16.21 -7.72
N ALA A 48 10.62 -15.09 -7.06
CA ALA A 48 11.65 -15.01 -6.02
C ALA A 48 11.17 -15.65 -4.72
N PHE A 49 9.91 -15.42 -4.34
CA PHE A 49 9.28 -16.01 -3.15
C PHE A 49 7.79 -16.25 -3.39
N ASN A 50 7.25 -17.25 -2.72
CA ASN A 50 5.82 -17.49 -2.68
C ASN A 50 5.09 -16.43 -1.85
N GLN A 51 5.65 -16.04 -0.70
CA GLN A 51 5.12 -14.95 0.15
C GLN A 51 6.24 -13.99 0.54
N LEU A 52 5.87 -12.72 0.61
CA LEU A 52 6.74 -11.63 1.03
C LEU A 52 6.08 -10.86 2.17
N GLY A 53 6.67 -10.92 3.35
CA GLY A 53 6.31 -10.07 4.48
C GLY A 53 7.28 -8.90 4.61
N ILE A 54 6.76 -7.70 4.80
CA ILE A 54 7.53 -6.47 5.00
C ILE A 54 7.08 -5.90 6.35
N VAL A 55 7.99 -5.85 7.31
CA VAL A 55 7.63 -5.56 8.71
C VAL A 55 8.64 -4.63 9.37
N SER A 56 8.29 -4.06 10.51
CA SER A 56 9.09 -3.20 11.38
C SER A 56 9.27 -1.74 10.94
N GLY A 57 8.82 -1.35 9.78
CA GLY A 57 8.95 0.00 9.24
C GLY A 57 10.35 0.36 8.70
N ARG A 58 11.33 -0.52 8.85
CA ARG A 58 12.72 -0.22 8.48
C ARG A 58 13.13 -0.69 7.10
N PRO A 59 12.63 -1.83 6.58
CA PRO A 59 13.19 -2.38 5.35
C PRO A 59 12.70 -1.69 4.09
N THR A 60 13.48 -1.85 3.04
CA THR A 60 13.08 -1.60 1.66
C THR A 60 13.21 -2.89 0.86
N VAL A 61 12.15 -3.25 0.14
CA VAL A 61 12.14 -4.33 -0.84
C VAL A 61 12.02 -3.71 -2.23
N LYS A 62 12.98 -4.00 -3.09
CA LYS A 62 13.01 -3.49 -4.46
C LYS A 62 12.74 -4.59 -5.46
N LEU A 63 11.83 -4.34 -6.37
CA LEU A 63 11.56 -5.22 -7.52
C LEU A 63 12.51 -4.85 -8.66
N GLU A 64 13.58 -5.60 -8.82
CA GLU A 64 14.50 -5.40 -9.95
C GLU A 64 13.95 -6.01 -11.24
N SER A 65 13.12 -7.02 -11.14
CA SER A 65 12.46 -7.68 -12.25
C SER A 65 10.95 -7.85 -11.97
N ALA A 66 10.17 -8.03 -13.01
CA ALA A 66 8.74 -8.36 -12.88
C ALA A 66 8.53 -9.80 -12.37
N ASP A 67 7.33 -10.11 -11.94
CA ASP A 67 6.87 -11.47 -11.57
C ASP A 67 7.67 -12.13 -10.43
N GLN A 68 8.23 -11.33 -9.54
CA GLN A 68 9.05 -11.82 -8.45
C GLN A 68 8.23 -12.38 -7.30
N VAL A 69 7.04 -11.87 -7.08
CA VAL A 69 6.09 -12.33 -6.08
C VAL A 69 4.67 -11.98 -6.53
N ASN A 70 3.73 -12.87 -6.27
CA ASN A 70 2.32 -12.55 -6.46
C ASN A 70 1.93 -11.42 -5.50
N SER A 71 1.37 -10.32 -6.03
CA SER A 71 1.00 -9.16 -5.23
C SER A 71 0.05 -9.52 -4.08
N ASN A 72 -0.86 -10.48 -4.28
CA ASN A 72 -1.79 -10.92 -3.25
C ASN A 72 -1.11 -11.70 -2.11
N ASN A 73 0.15 -12.09 -2.28
CA ASN A 73 0.98 -12.73 -1.28
C ASN A 73 2.01 -11.76 -0.66
N ILE A 74 1.87 -10.48 -0.92
CA ILE A 74 2.63 -9.43 -0.23
C ILE A 74 1.83 -9.02 1.02
N TYR A 75 2.50 -9.06 2.16
CA TYR A 75 1.93 -8.72 3.44
C TYR A 75 2.75 -7.65 4.14
N PHE A 76 2.13 -6.52 4.42
CA PHE A 76 2.71 -5.47 5.26
C PHE A 76 2.29 -5.73 6.70
N GLY A 77 3.22 -6.28 7.48
CA GLY A 77 2.99 -6.57 8.89
C GLY A 77 3.18 -5.35 9.77
N PHE A 78 3.50 -5.58 11.03
CA PHE A 78 3.68 -4.51 12.03
C PHE A 78 4.61 -3.40 11.52
N ARG A 79 4.10 -2.19 11.42
CA ARG A 79 4.77 -0.98 10.90
C ARG A 79 5.17 -1.02 9.42
N GLY A 80 4.84 -2.08 8.72
CA GLY A 80 5.11 -2.21 7.29
C GLY A 80 6.57 -1.98 6.91
N GLY A 81 6.79 -1.22 5.89
CA GLY A 81 8.07 -0.87 5.31
C GLY A 81 7.87 -0.42 3.86
N ARG A 82 8.96 -0.20 3.14
CA ARG A 82 8.92 0.33 1.79
C ARG A 82 8.98 -0.80 0.75
N LEU A 83 8.04 -0.79 -0.18
CA LEU A 83 8.08 -1.57 -1.42
C LEU A 83 8.36 -0.62 -2.58
N ASP A 84 9.54 -0.75 -3.17
CA ASP A 84 9.92 -0.03 -4.38
C ASP A 84 9.55 -0.86 -5.61
N LEU A 85 8.59 -0.37 -6.38
CA LEU A 85 8.12 -1.04 -7.59
C LEU A 85 9.15 -1.00 -8.71
N ASN A 86 10.04 -0.02 -8.71
CA ASN A 86 11.10 0.13 -9.71
C ASN A 86 10.59 -0.04 -11.15
N GLY A 87 9.48 0.60 -11.45
CA GLY A 87 8.86 0.55 -12.79
C GLY A 87 8.00 -0.68 -13.07
N HIS A 88 7.83 -1.59 -12.12
CA HIS A 88 7.03 -2.81 -12.28
C HIS A 88 5.66 -2.66 -11.65
N SER A 89 4.63 -2.63 -12.48
CA SER A 89 3.24 -2.47 -12.03
C SER A 89 2.73 -3.71 -11.29
N LEU A 90 1.87 -3.49 -10.30
CA LEU A 90 1.22 -4.54 -9.54
C LEU A 90 -0.29 -4.34 -9.51
N THR A 91 -1.00 -5.47 -9.46
CA THR A 91 -2.45 -5.50 -9.26
C THR A 91 -2.76 -6.27 -7.98
N PHE A 92 -3.51 -5.65 -7.08
CA PHE A 92 -3.94 -6.25 -5.83
C PHE A 92 -5.44 -6.54 -5.87
N ASN A 93 -5.83 -7.78 -5.63
CA ASN A 93 -7.22 -8.09 -5.26
C ASN A 93 -7.51 -7.57 -3.86
N ARG A 94 -6.55 -7.76 -2.96
CA ARG A 94 -6.55 -7.22 -1.62
C ARG A 94 -5.13 -6.85 -1.24
N ILE A 95 -4.93 -5.61 -0.83
CA ILE A 95 -3.68 -5.18 -0.23
C ILE A 95 -3.70 -5.53 1.26
N GLN A 96 -2.74 -6.35 1.68
CA GLN A 96 -2.69 -6.85 3.04
C GLN A 96 -1.79 -5.94 3.89
N ASN A 97 -2.38 -5.27 4.85
CA ASN A 97 -1.66 -4.42 5.79
C ASN A 97 -2.29 -4.52 7.19
N THR A 98 -1.44 -4.61 8.21
CA THR A 98 -1.88 -4.73 9.60
C THR A 98 -2.23 -3.37 10.20
N ASP A 99 -1.38 -2.39 9.94
CA ASP A 99 -1.47 -1.05 10.50
C ASP A 99 -0.87 -0.02 9.53
N GLU A 100 -0.47 1.13 10.04
CA GLU A 100 0.24 2.17 9.30
C GLU A 100 1.71 1.83 9.07
N GLY A 101 2.38 2.60 8.22
CA GLY A 101 3.80 2.50 7.97
C GLY A 101 4.18 1.77 6.67
N ALA A 102 3.24 1.11 6.01
CA ALA A 102 3.47 0.58 4.67
C ALA A 102 3.66 1.71 3.66
N GLN A 103 4.65 1.58 2.80
CA GLN A 103 4.94 2.55 1.74
C GLN A 103 5.09 1.82 0.42
N ILE A 104 4.35 2.24 -0.58
CA ILE A 104 4.52 1.76 -1.95
C ILE A 104 5.00 2.93 -2.79
N VAL A 105 6.18 2.79 -3.36
CA VAL A 105 6.87 3.85 -4.08
C VAL A 105 7.38 3.36 -5.43
N ASN A 106 7.74 4.28 -6.30
CA ASN A 106 8.44 3.99 -7.53
C ASN A 106 9.69 4.88 -7.60
N HIS A 107 10.86 4.29 -7.39
CA HIS A 107 12.12 5.02 -7.49
C HIS A 107 12.69 5.05 -8.92
N ASN A 108 12.07 4.36 -9.88
CA ASN A 108 12.56 4.35 -11.25
C ASN A 108 12.36 5.73 -11.89
N LYS A 109 13.44 6.29 -12.45
CA LYS A 109 13.43 7.62 -13.06
C LYS A 109 12.82 7.62 -14.47
N ASP A 110 12.86 6.48 -15.15
CA ASP A 110 12.54 6.38 -16.57
C ASP A 110 11.24 5.64 -16.84
N THR A 111 10.84 4.74 -15.93
CA THR A 111 9.68 3.88 -16.12
C THR A 111 8.64 4.15 -15.05
N ALA A 112 7.45 4.52 -15.47
CA ALA A 112 6.29 4.66 -14.61
C ALA A 112 5.80 3.29 -14.12
N ALA A 113 5.17 3.28 -12.95
CA ALA A 113 4.48 2.10 -12.42
C ALA A 113 3.03 2.45 -12.09
N THR A 114 2.18 1.45 -12.20
CA THR A 114 0.77 1.54 -11.83
C THR A 114 0.44 0.49 -10.78
N VAL A 115 -0.21 0.92 -9.70
CA VAL A 115 -0.85 0.03 -8.75
C VAL A 115 -2.34 0.02 -9.04
N THR A 116 -2.86 -1.15 -9.36
CA THR A 116 -4.30 -1.36 -9.55
C THR A 116 -4.87 -2.07 -8.34
N LEU A 117 -5.91 -1.49 -7.75
CA LEU A 117 -6.63 -2.01 -6.60
C LEU A 117 -8.01 -2.47 -7.06
N LEU A 118 -8.27 -3.75 -6.97
CA LEU A 118 -9.54 -4.33 -7.43
C LEU A 118 -10.62 -4.31 -6.35
N GLY A 119 -10.21 -4.18 -5.09
CA GLY A 119 -11.16 -4.04 -3.99
C GLY A 119 -12.21 -5.14 -3.93
N ASN A 120 -11.85 -6.36 -4.30
CA ASN A 120 -12.76 -7.50 -4.25
C ASN A 120 -13.00 -7.90 -2.79
N ALA A 121 -13.79 -7.08 -2.08
CA ALA A 121 -14.43 -7.58 -0.88
C ALA A 121 -15.38 -8.71 -1.32
N GLN A 122 -15.16 -9.91 -0.82
CA GLN A 122 -16.12 -10.98 -1.04
C GLN A 122 -17.45 -10.55 -0.42
N ILE A 123 -18.45 -10.37 -1.27
CA ILE A 123 -19.81 -10.24 -0.83
C ILE A 123 -20.17 -11.58 -0.18
N ASP A 124 -20.57 -11.57 1.08
CA ASP A 124 -21.07 -12.77 1.68
C ASP A 124 -22.36 -13.20 1.00
N ASN A 125 -22.79 -14.42 1.26
CA ASN A 125 -23.98 -15.01 0.64
C ASN A 125 -25.28 -14.23 0.92
N GLU A 126 -25.24 -13.20 1.76
CA GLU A 126 -26.38 -12.36 2.12
C GLU A 126 -26.37 -11.00 1.39
N SER A 127 -25.45 -10.79 0.46
CA SER A 127 -25.28 -9.51 -0.28
C SER A 127 -25.10 -8.29 0.62
N LYS A 128 -24.66 -8.50 1.87
CA LYS A 128 -24.37 -7.41 2.80
C LYS A 128 -22.89 -7.04 2.71
N ILE A 129 -22.64 -5.76 2.59
CA ILE A 129 -21.30 -5.22 2.78
C ILE A 129 -20.98 -5.41 4.26
N ASN A 130 -20.20 -6.42 4.55
CA ASN A 130 -19.62 -6.52 5.87
C ASN A 130 -18.55 -5.44 5.99
N GLN A 131 -18.72 -4.49 6.91
CA GLN A 131 -17.74 -3.43 7.15
C GLN A 131 -16.34 -3.99 7.48
N SER A 132 -16.28 -5.20 8.02
CA SER A 132 -15.01 -5.91 8.22
C SER A 132 -14.34 -6.35 6.91
N LYS A 133 -15.05 -6.27 5.78
CA LYS A 133 -14.55 -6.60 4.45
C LYS A 133 -14.27 -5.37 3.58
N ALA A 134 -14.47 -4.17 4.10
CA ALA A 134 -14.04 -2.96 3.43
C ALA A 134 -12.52 -3.06 3.19
N ALA A 135 -12.12 -2.89 1.95
CA ALA A 135 -10.70 -2.83 1.63
C ALA A 135 -10.12 -1.53 2.18
N ALA A 136 -8.94 -1.62 2.77
CA ALA A 136 -8.27 -0.47 3.35
C ALA A 136 -6.76 -0.54 3.11
N PHE A 137 -6.17 0.62 2.88
CA PHE A 137 -4.73 0.81 2.91
C PHE A 137 -4.40 1.94 3.88
N ASN A 138 -3.78 1.58 4.98
CA ASN A 138 -3.42 2.50 6.06
C ASN A 138 -2.01 3.09 5.90
N GLY A 139 -1.26 2.62 4.91
CA GLY A 139 0.00 3.19 4.48
C GLY A 139 -0.18 4.29 3.43
N TRP A 140 0.86 4.59 2.69
CA TRP A 140 0.80 5.62 1.66
C TRP A 140 1.45 5.19 0.34
N PHE A 141 1.09 5.90 -0.71
CA PHE A 141 1.70 5.78 -2.02
C PHE A 141 2.56 7.00 -2.34
N GLY A 142 3.71 6.75 -2.94
CA GLY A 142 4.67 7.78 -3.33
C GLY A 142 5.74 8.03 -2.28
N GLU A 143 6.93 8.44 -2.73
CA GLU A 143 8.07 8.68 -1.86
C GLU A 143 7.96 10.04 -1.17
N THR A 144 8.08 10.03 0.15
CA THR A 144 8.06 11.25 0.97
C THR A 144 9.45 11.71 1.39
N ASN A 145 10.45 10.83 1.30
CA ASN A 145 11.83 11.20 1.59
C ASN A 145 12.41 12.01 0.43
N THR A 146 12.76 13.27 0.69
CA THR A 146 13.28 14.19 -0.31
C THR A 146 14.65 13.80 -0.86
N GLY A 147 15.40 12.95 -0.16
CA GLY A 147 16.68 12.39 -0.61
C GLY A 147 16.54 11.24 -1.61
N LEU A 148 15.32 10.76 -1.86
CA LEU A 148 15.05 9.67 -2.75
C LEU A 148 14.21 10.13 -3.94
N HIS A 149 14.36 9.46 -5.08
CA HIS A 149 13.59 9.82 -6.28
C HIS A 149 12.15 9.38 -6.15
N ASN A 150 11.22 10.30 -6.34
CA ASN A 150 9.80 10.03 -6.43
C ASN A 150 9.41 9.91 -7.91
N GLY A 151 9.54 8.74 -8.49
CA GLY A 151 9.17 8.44 -9.87
C GLY A 151 7.66 8.43 -10.07
N ARG A 152 7.23 8.37 -11.33
CA ARG A 152 5.81 8.34 -11.64
C ARG A 152 5.17 7.07 -11.13
N LEU A 153 4.15 7.23 -10.29
CA LEU A 153 3.30 6.18 -9.76
C LEU A 153 1.85 6.59 -9.92
N ASP A 154 1.10 5.77 -10.63
CA ASP A 154 -0.34 5.92 -10.77
C ASP A 154 -1.05 4.88 -9.90
N VAL A 155 -2.14 5.26 -9.27
CA VAL A 155 -2.99 4.36 -8.49
C VAL A 155 -4.37 4.33 -9.14
N VAL A 156 -4.84 3.14 -9.46
CA VAL A 156 -6.15 2.91 -10.09
C VAL A 156 -7.00 2.06 -9.16
N TYR A 157 -8.13 2.61 -8.74
CA TYR A 157 -9.15 1.84 -8.02
C TYR A 157 -10.21 1.38 -9.00
N ARG A 158 -10.29 0.06 -9.20
CA ARG A 158 -11.17 -0.58 -10.18
C ARG A 158 -11.93 -1.74 -9.53
N PRO A 159 -12.87 -1.47 -8.61
CA PRO A 159 -13.66 -2.54 -8.02
C PRO A 159 -14.66 -3.12 -9.03
N ALA A 160 -14.98 -4.39 -8.88
CA ALA A 160 -15.96 -5.07 -9.74
C ALA A 160 -17.39 -4.62 -9.43
N HIS A 161 -17.65 -4.10 -8.23
CA HIS A 161 -19.01 -3.78 -7.76
C HIS A 161 -19.12 -2.31 -7.37
N ALA A 162 -20.26 -1.70 -7.71
CA ALA A 162 -20.54 -0.30 -7.39
C ALA A 162 -20.68 -0.03 -5.88
N ASP A 163 -20.98 -1.04 -5.09
CA ASP A 163 -21.10 -0.96 -3.63
C ASP A 163 -19.78 -1.24 -2.88
N SER A 164 -18.69 -1.47 -3.60
CA SER A 164 -17.37 -1.63 -3.00
C SER A 164 -16.90 -0.32 -2.36
N VAL A 165 -16.21 -0.44 -1.23
CA VAL A 165 -15.64 0.69 -0.50
C VAL A 165 -14.14 0.44 -0.29
N PHE A 166 -13.33 1.45 -0.59
CA PHE A 166 -11.90 1.42 -0.31
C PHE A 166 -11.51 2.64 0.52
N LEU A 167 -10.79 2.41 1.60
CA LEU A 167 -10.33 3.44 2.51
C LEU A 167 -8.82 3.67 2.36
N PHE A 168 -8.43 4.89 2.01
CA PHE A 168 -7.05 5.37 2.11
C PHE A 168 -6.92 6.26 3.35
N SER A 169 -6.07 5.87 4.30
CA SER A 169 -5.90 6.64 5.52
C SER A 169 -4.47 7.15 5.75
N GLY A 170 -3.51 6.74 4.95
CA GLY A 170 -2.11 7.11 5.11
C GLY A 170 -1.63 8.28 4.26
N GLY A 171 -2.47 8.76 3.34
CA GLY A 171 -2.09 9.83 2.43
C GLY A 171 -1.35 9.37 1.18
N THR A 172 -1.02 10.32 0.32
CA THR A 172 -0.25 10.08 -0.90
C THR A 172 0.69 11.23 -1.20
N ASN A 173 1.80 10.92 -1.86
CA ASN A 173 2.69 11.89 -2.46
C ASN A 173 3.04 11.42 -3.88
N LEU A 174 2.07 11.49 -4.78
CA LEU A 174 2.20 10.90 -6.10
C LEU A 174 2.74 11.89 -7.12
N ASN A 175 3.75 11.44 -7.84
CA ASN A 175 4.10 11.97 -9.15
C ASN A 175 3.34 11.15 -10.20
N GLY A 176 2.04 11.31 -10.23
CA GLY A 176 1.10 10.57 -11.05
C GLY A 176 -0.34 10.83 -10.62
N ASN A 177 -1.26 10.01 -11.09
CA ASN A 177 -2.70 10.19 -10.91
C ASN A 177 -3.29 9.16 -9.96
N ILE A 178 -4.38 9.54 -9.28
CA ILE A 178 -5.33 8.61 -8.67
C ILE A 178 -6.54 8.55 -9.59
N THR A 179 -6.87 7.35 -10.06
CA THR A 179 -8.04 7.12 -10.92
C THR A 179 -9.01 6.19 -10.23
N GLN A 180 -10.27 6.59 -10.12
CA GLN A 180 -11.35 5.76 -9.63
C GLN A 180 -12.31 5.44 -10.79
N GLU A 181 -12.62 4.16 -10.97
CA GLU A 181 -13.51 3.73 -12.05
C GLU A 181 -14.91 3.33 -11.56
N ASN A 182 -15.04 2.98 -10.29
CA ASN A 182 -16.32 2.56 -9.69
C ASN A 182 -16.21 2.57 -8.16
N GLY A 183 -17.31 2.25 -7.47
CA GLY A 183 -17.35 2.08 -6.02
C GLY A 183 -17.27 3.39 -5.25
N THR A 184 -16.88 3.31 -4.00
CA THR A 184 -16.63 4.45 -3.12
C THR A 184 -15.19 4.46 -2.64
N LEU A 185 -14.49 5.54 -2.95
CA LEU A 185 -13.13 5.78 -2.49
C LEU A 185 -13.18 6.80 -1.35
N VAL A 186 -12.69 6.44 -0.18
CA VAL A 186 -12.65 7.32 0.98
C VAL A 186 -11.21 7.71 1.26
N LEU A 187 -10.92 9.01 1.17
CA LEU A 187 -9.65 9.59 1.58
C LEU A 187 -9.82 10.13 3.00
N SER A 188 -9.07 9.56 3.95
CA SER A 188 -9.21 9.88 5.36
C SER A 188 -7.87 10.24 5.99
N GLY A 189 -7.89 11.21 6.87
CA GLY A 189 -6.75 11.58 7.70
C GLY A 189 -6.83 11.03 9.12
N ARG A 190 -7.72 10.08 9.39
CA ARG A 190 -7.87 9.50 10.72
C ARG A 190 -6.64 8.70 11.12
N PRO A 191 -6.26 8.77 12.41
CA PRO A 191 -5.31 7.84 12.96
C PRO A 191 -5.79 6.41 12.77
N THR A 192 -4.89 5.53 12.41
CA THR A 192 -5.18 4.11 12.40
C THR A 192 -5.36 3.61 13.83
N PRO A 193 -6.02 2.47 14.02
CA PRO A 193 -6.16 1.88 15.37
C PRO A 193 -4.81 1.66 16.06
N HIS A 194 -3.76 1.40 15.31
CA HIS A 194 -2.43 1.22 15.87
C HIS A 194 -1.88 2.54 16.45
N ALA A 195 -1.90 3.62 15.70
CA ALA A 195 -1.44 4.93 16.18
C ALA A 195 -2.25 5.38 17.39
N TYR A 196 -3.56 5.20 17.36
CA TYR A 196 -4.41 5.50 18.49
C TYR A 196 -4.06 4.67 19.72
N ASN A 197 -3.89 3.37 19.57
CA ASN A 197 -3.50 2.48 20.65
C ASN A 197 -2.12 2.83 21.21
N HIS A 198 -1.24 3.29 20.34
CA HIS A 198 0.10 3.70 20.75
C HIS A 198 0.07 4.93 21.64
N GLN A 199 -0.74 5.93 21.32
CA GLN A 199 -0.94 7.09 22.15
C GLN A 199 -1.49 6.75 23.53
N ASN A 200 -2.48 5.87 23.57
CA ASN A 200 -3.19 5.55 24.79
C ASN A 200 -2.59 4.37 25.56
N ARG A 201 -1.81 3.53 24.89
CA ARG A 201 -1.25 2.30 25.45
C ARG A 201 0.16 2.04 24.95
N PRO A 202 1.10 2.95 25.18
CA PRO A 202 2.46 2.82 24.63
C PRO A 202 3.16 1.54 25.06
N ALA A 203 2.83 1.00 26.22
CA ALA A 203 3.42 -0.24 26.73
C ALA A 203 3.08 -1.48 25.88
N LEU A 204 1.98 -1.46 25.12
CA LEU A 204 1.57 -2.59 24.29
C LEU A 204 2.50 -2.86 23.11
N ILE A 205 3.33 -1.89 22.77
CA ILE A 205 4.24 -2.00 21.63
C ILE A 205 5.70 -2.03 22.06
N GLY A 206 5.94 -2.37 23.32
CA GLY A 206 7.29 -2.55 23.83
C GLY A 206 8.13 -1.28 23.84
N ARG A 207 7.51 -0.11 23.80
CA ARG A 207 8.20 1.17 23.89
C ARG A 207 8.16 1.72 25.30
N PRO A 208 9.22 2.39 25.75
CA PRO A 208 9.21 3.06 27.05
C PRO A 208 8.04 4.04 27.16
N GLN A 209 7.46 4.10 28.34
CA GLN A 209 6.43 5.08 28.63
C GLN A 209 7.03 6.49 28.50
N GLY A 210 6.36 7.35 27.74
CA GLY A 210 6.84 8.71 27.47
C GLY A 210 7.69 8.83 26.20
N GLU A 211 8.00 7.74 25.52
CA GLU A 211 8.54 7.85 24.18
C GLU A 211 7.45 8.40 23.26
N VAL A 212 7.74 9.54 22.68
CA VAL A 212 6.81 10.17 21.74
C VAL A 212 6.72 9.29 20.52
N VAL A 213 5.57 8.71 20.32
CA VAL A 213 5.22 8.21 19.00
C VAL A 213 4.92 9.42 18.17
N ILE A 214 5.73 9.63 17.21
CA ILE A 214 5.54 10.73 16.29
C ILE A 214 4.40 10.32 15.36
N ASP A 215 3.18 10.59 15.80
CA ASP A 215 1.98 10.35 15.01
C ASP A 215 2.09 11.01 13.64
N ASP A 216 2.76 12.15 13.59
CA ASP A 216 2.98 12.90 12.36
C ASP A 216 3.83 12.16 11.33
N ASP A 217 4.72 11.29 11.77
CA ASP A 217 5.52 10.45 10.87
C ASP A 217 4.70 9.34 10.21
N TRP A 218 3.56 8.99 10.82
CA TRP A 218 2.74 7.86 10.42
C TRP A 218 1.40 8.27 9.83
N LEU A 219 0.99 9.50 10.14
CA LEU A 219 -0.29 10.05 9.74
C LEU A 219 -0.07 11.14 8.70
N ASN A 220 0.17 10.72 7.49
CA ASN A 220 0.14 11.66 6.38
C ASN A 220 -1.32 11.99 6.06
N ARG A 221 -1.77 13.16 6.49
CA ARG A 221 -3.14 13.66 6.26
C ARG A 221 -3.26 14.40 4.95
N THR A 222 -2.26 14.32 4.11
CA THR A 222 -2.22 15.01 2.82
C THR A 222 -2.31 13.99 1.69
N PHE A 223 -3.20 14.27 0.75
CA PHE A 223 -3.29 13.53 -0.49
C PHE A 223 -2.84 14.42 -1.63
N LYS A 224 -1.72 14.06 -2.22
CA LYS A 224 -1.14 14.76 -3.38
C LYS A 224 -1.07 13.82 -4.56
N ALA A 225 -1.64 14.25 -5.67
CA ALA A 225 -1.53 13.62 -6.97
C ALA A 225 -1.50 14.70 -8.05
N LYS A 226 -1.06 14.40 -9.25
CA LYS A 226 -1.20 15.33 -10.38
C LYS A 226 -2.66 15.54 -10.70
N LYS A 227 -3.42 14.45 -10.79
CA LYS A 227 -4.87 14.47 -11.01
C LYS A 227 -5.57 13.44 -10.15
N PHE A 228 -6.77 13.79 -9.73
CA PHE A 228 -7.76 12.87 -9.17
C PHE A 228 -8.82 12.67 -10.24
N ILE A 229 -8.79 11.53 -10.92
CA ILE A 229 -9.65 11.23 -12.06
C ILE A 229 -10.75 10.30 -11.58
N ILE A 230 -11.96 10.80 -11.46
CA ILE A 230 -13.12 10.05 -10.98
C ILE A 230 -14.01 9.76 -12.18
N ASN A 231 -13.85 8.59 -12.77
CA ASN A 231 -14.60 8.15 -13.95
C ASN A 231 -15.90 7.43 -13.62
N GLY A 232 -16.13 7.12 -12.37
CA GLY A 232 -17.34 6.47 -11.89
C GLY A 232 -17.32 6.31 -10.38
N GLY A 233 -18.49 6.17 -9.79
CA GLY A 233 -18.66 6.02 -8.35
C GLY A 233 -18.55 7.32 -7.58
N SER A 234 -18.17 7.23 -6.32
CA SER A 234 -18.10 8.36 -5.39
C SER A 234 -16.74 8.44 -4.71
N ALA A 235 -16.12 9.61 -4.73
CA ALA A 235 -14.95 9.92 -3.92
C ALA A 235 -15.38 10.77 -2.72
N VAL A 236 -14.96 10.36 -1.53
CA VAL A 236 -15.29 11.04 -0.27
C VAL A 236 -13.99 11.47 0.39
N VAL A 237 -13.84 12.75 0.64
CA VAL A 237 -12.72 13.29 1.40
C VAL A 237 -13.21 13.69 2.79
N SER A 238 -12.72 13.00 3.80
CA SER A 238 -13.13 13.29 5.17
C SER A 238 -12.52 14.62 5.66
N ARG A 239 -13.18 15.26 6.62
CA ARG A 239 -12.69 16.52 7.19
C ARG A 239 -11.36 16.40 7.95
N ASN A 240 -10.95 15.19 8.26
CA ASN A 240 -9.67 14.94 8.93
C ASN A 240 -8.47 15.02 7.99
N VAL A 241 -8.71 15.13 6.69
CA VAL A 241 -7.67 15.36 5.70
C VAL A 241 -7.23 16.81 5.78
N SER A 242 -5.94 17.03 5.94
CA SER A 242 -5.38 18.38 6.09
C SER A 242 -5.25 19.12 4.77
N ALA A 243 -4.95 18.40 3.69
CA ALA A 243 -4.80 18.97 2.37
C ALA A 243 -5.06 17.96 1.26
N ILE A 244 -5.64 18.42 0.18
CA ILE A 244 -5.77 17.74 -1.10
C ILE A 244 -5.10 18.59 -2.15
N ASN A 245 -4.06 18.09 -2.79
CA ASN A 245 -3.30 18.81 -3.79
C ASN A 245 -3.36 18.05 -5.12
N GLY A 246 -3.98 18.65 -6.10
CA GLY A 246 -4.10 18.10 -7.46
C GLY A 246 -5.37 18.57 -8.14
N ASP A 247 -5.42 18.37 -9.44
CA ASP A 247 -6.58 18.74 -10.26
C ASP A 247 -7.60 17.61 -10.24
N TRP A 248 -8.89 17.98 -10.12
CA TRP A 248 -9.99 17.02 -10.11
C TRP A 248 -10.67 16.97 -11.47
N GLN A 249 -10.96 15.77 -11.93
CA GLN A 249 -11.65 15.51 -13.18
C GLN A 249 -12.73 14.44 -12.95
N LEU A 250 -13.99 14.85 -13.10
CA LEU A 250 -15.14 13.96 -12.89
C LEU A 250 -15.85 13.72 -14.22
N SER A 251 -16.23 12.45 -14.45
CA SER A 251 -16.98 12.03 -15.62
C SER A 251 -17.92 10.86 -15.29
N ASN A 252 -18.80 10.49 -16.21
CA ASN A 252 -19.73 9.36 -16.07
C ASN A 252 -20.58 9.40 -14.80
N ASN A 253 -21.15 10.58 -14.50
CA ASN A 253 -21.98 10.81 -13.29
C ASN A 253 -21.25 10.52 -11.97
N ALA A 254 -19.93 10.62 -11.97
CA ALA A 254 -19.14 10.49 -10.75
C ALA A 254 -19.43 11.61 -9.77
N ASN A 255 -19.27 11.31 -8.48
CA ASN A 255 -19.48 12.25 -7.39
C ASN A 255 -18.20 12.46 -6.59
N ALA A 256 -18.03 13.68 -6.09
CA ALA A 256 -17.00 13.95 -5.10
C ALA A 256 -17.61 14.74 -3.94
N ALA A 257 -17.40 14.28 -2.72
CA ALA A 257 -17.83 14.95 -1.50
C ALA A 257 -16.60 15.33 -0.68
N LEU A 258 -16.43 16.62 -0.48
CA LEU A 258 -15.28 17.18 0.22
C LEU A 258 -15.68 17.67 1.61
N GLY A 259 -14.84 17.36 2.61
CA GLY A 259 -15.06 17.84 3.98
C GLY A 259 -16.26 17.23 4.67
N VAL A 260 -16.64 16.01 4.28
CA VAL A 260 -17.74 15.31 4.93
C VAL A 260 -17.42 15.15 6.41
N THR A 261 -18.28 15.72 7.24
CA THR A 261 -18.20 15.46 8.66
C THR A 261 -18.55 14.00 8.87
N ASP A 262 -17.60 13.31 9.42
CA ASP A 262 -17.90 12.03 10.01
C ASP A 262 -18.81 12.26 11.23
N LYS A 263 -20.06 12.48 10.93
CA LYS A 263 -21.07 12.42 11.96
C LYS A 263 -21.29 10.98 12.25
N GLN A 264 -20.45 10.53 13.14
CA GLN A 264 -20.83 9.47 14.03
C GLN A 264 -20.88 8.13 13.39
N ALA A 265 -20.08 7.73 13.89
CA ALA A 265 -20.14 6.69 14.82
C ALA A 265 -21.23 6.68 15.81
#